data_01ab1597550e475a592f83f6cc4c69ef
#
_entry.id   01ab1597550e475a592f83f6cc4c69ef
#
_cell.length_a   1.000
_cell.length_b   1.000
_cell.length_c   1.000
_cell.angle_alpha   90.00
_cell.angle_beta   90.00
_cell.angle_gamma   90.00
#
_symmetry.space_group_name_H-M   'P 1'
#
loop_
_entity.id
_entity.type
_entity.pdbx_description
1 polymer ?
#
loop_
_entity_poly.entity_id
_entity_poly.type
_entity_poly.pdbx_seq_one_letter_code
_entity_poly.pdbx_strand_id
1 'polypeptide(L)'
;MAGVHYGDLHAKAENQVFLYWDSGSYRAIPVSGNAPILPAGSDDAFVEHICVNPAGARLEGYPKGSVRAELSAAAVAGKIRPFFSEEQTPTLYAALEGDLSRLTPASLLAAAETDTALQPVADETIKQFCVMLHTLYCLYFAEHINLYGFGFTPEHLEQIRKAAAEFAGKDFAQAIILCPIGERYHFLSGCTYLIQTGFYQRGGLCS
;
A
#
# COMPACT_ATOMS: atom_id res chain seq x y z
N MET A 1 -9.54 -5.66 -8.60
CA MET A 1 -8.77 -6.86 -8.96
C MET A 1 -9.05 -7.34 -10.37
N ALA A 2 -10.27 -7.71 -10.71
CA ALA A 2 -10.62 -8.13 -12.06
C ALA A 2 -10.24 -7.10 -13.14
N GLY A 3 -10.28 -5.81 -12.85
CA GLY A 3 -9.86 -4.75 -13.78
C GLY A 3 -8.36 -4.78 -14.13
N VAL A 4 -7.49 -5.22 -13.21
CA VAL A 4 -6.04 -5.40 -13.48
C VAL A 4 -5.81 -6.52 -14.48
N HIS A 5 -6.54 -7.61 -14.34
CA HIS A 5 -6.47 -8.73 -15.28
C HIS A 5 -6.84 -8.37 -16.71
N TYR A 6 -7.83 -7.48 -16.88
CA TYR A 6 -8.26 -7.03 -18.21
C TYR A 6 -7.39 -5.90 -18.78
N GLY A 7 -6.74 -5.11 -17.91
CA GLY A 7 -5.83 -4.04 -18.33
C GLY A 7 -4.47 -4.53 -18.78
N ASP A 8 -4.02 -5.66 -18.22
CA ASP A 8 -2.71 -6.26 -18.52
C ASP A 8 -2.85 -7.71 -18.97
N LEU A 9 -3.48 -7.90 -20.15
CA LEU A 9 -3.69 -9.20 -20.79
C LEU A 9 -2.39 -9.96 -21.08
N HIS A 10 -1.22 -9.35 -20.87
CA HIS A 10 0.09 -9.92 -21.12
C HIS A 10 0.88 -10.22 -19.83
N ALA A 11 0.41 -9.79 -18.68
CA ALA A 11 1.06 -10.13 -17.42
C ALA A 11 0.90 -11.62 -17.12
N LYS A 12 1.95 -12.37 -17.36
CA LYS A 12 2.04 -13.80 -17.03
C LYS A 12 2.34 -14.05 -15.55
N ALA A 13 2.25 -13.03 -14.70
CA ALA A 13 2.54 -13.19 -13.30
C ALA A 13 1.55 -14.17 -12.66
N GLU A 14 2.07 -15.28 -12.17
CA GLU A 14 1.26 -16.32 -11.54
C GLU A 14 0.77 -15.90 -10.17
N ASN A 15 1.66 -15.22 -9.39
CA ASN A 15 1.37 -14.73 -8.05
C ASN A 15 1.56 -13.22 -7.95
N GLN A 16 0.55 -12.51 -7.48
CA GLN A 16 0.58 -11.06 -7.31
C GLN A 16 -0.04 -10.66 -5.97
N VAL A 17 0.41 -9.54 -5.43
CA VAL A 17 -0.25 -8.89 -4.30
C VAL A 17 -0.72 -7.50 -4.74
N PHE A 18 -2.00 -7.21 -4.54
CA PHE A 18 -2.54 -5.86 -4.67
C PHE A 18 -2.59 -5.25 -3.29
N LEU A 19 -1.73 -4.27 -3.06
CA LEU A 19 -1.72 -3.46 -1.85
C LEU A 19 -2.34 -2.11 -2.16
N TYR A 20 -3.33 -1.71 -1.39
CA TYR A 20 -3.99 -0.43 -1.60
C TYR A 20 -4.18 0.35 -0.31
N TRP A 21 -4.27 1.66 -0.47
CA TRP A 21 -4.53 2.61 0.58
C TRP A 21 -6.00 3.00 0.55
N ASP A 22 -6.67 2.86 1.69
CA ASP A 22 -8.06 3.24 1.85
C ASP A 22 -8.29 3.92 3.20
N SER A 23 -8.73 5.19 3.15
CA SER A 23 -9.16 5.96 4.32
C SER A 23 -8.16 5.94 5.49
N GLY A 24 -6.85 6.02 5.19
CA GLY A 24 -5.79 6.01 6.20
C GLY A 24 -5.35 4.63 6.67
N SER A 25 -5.77 3.58 5.98
CA SER A 25 -5.53 2.18 6.28
C SER A 25 -4.92 1.43 5.10
N TYR A 26 -4.22 0.34 5.39
CA TYR A 26 -3.67 -0.55 4.38
C TYR A 26 -4.57 -1.76 4.18
N ARG A 27 -4.75 -2.16 2.92
CA ARG A 27 -5.49 -3.33 2.51
C ARG A 27 -4.67 -4.13 1.52
N ALA A 28 -4.72 -5.44 1.57
CA ALA A 28 -4.00 -6.28 0.63
C ALA A 28 -4.84 -7.44 0.14
N ILE A 29 -4.70 -7.76 -1.14
CA ILE A 29 -5.35 -8.91 -1.75
C ILE A 29 -4.30 -9.68 -2.54
N PRO A 30 -3.83 -10.82 -2.02
CA PRO A 30 -2.97 -11.72 -2.76
C PRO A 30 -3.80 -12.51 -3.79
N VAL A 31 -3.21 -12.72 -4.96
CA VAL A 31 -3.81 -13.42 -6.11
C VAL A 31 -2.83 -14.46 -6.61
N SER A 32 -3.29 -15.66 -6.87
CA SER A 32 -2.54 -16.70 -7.58
C SER A 32 -3.30 -17.10 -8.84
N GLY A 33 -2.63 -17.05 -9.96
CA GLY A 33 -3.31 -17.18 -11.26
C GLY A 33 -4.41 -16.12 -11.40
N ASN A 34 -5.67 -16.56 -11.52
CA ASN A 34 -6.82 -15.66 -11.68
C ASN A 34 -7.72 -15.58 -10.45
N ALA A 35 -7.28 -16.07 -9.30
CA ALA A 35 -8.11 -16.16 -8.10
C ALA A 35 -7.46 -15.49 -6.88
N PRO A 36 -8.24 -14.73 -6.08
CA PRO A 36 -7.75 -14.26 -4.78
C PRO A 36 -7.47 -15.45 -3.85
N ILE A 37 -6.38 -15.36 -3.09
CA ILE A 37 -5.95 -16.37 -2.10
C ILE A 37 -6.40 -15.97 -0.69
N LEU A 38 -7.55 -15.36 -0.54
CA LEU A 38 -8.06 -15.07 0.78
C LEU A 38 -9.01 -16.19 1.23
N PRO A 39 -8.84 -16.74 2.45
CA PRO A 39 -9.80 -17.66 3.00
C PRO A 39 -11.21 -17.05 3.05
N ALA A 40 -12.24 -17.85 2.90
CA ALA A 40 -13.61 -17.39 3.01
C ALA A 40 -13.84 -16.72 4.37
N GLY A 41 -14.34 -15.47 4.34
CA GLY A 41 -14.57 -14.67 5.55
C GLY A 41 -13.33 -13.94 6.09
N SER A 42 -12.16 -14.01 5.43
CA SER A 42 -11.01 -13.20 5.82
C SER A 42 -11.17 -11.74 5.39
N ASP A 43 -10.63 -10.84 6.21
CA ASP A 43 -10.56 -9.42 5.96
C ASP A 43 -9.30 -9.09 5.14
N ASP A 44 -9.42 -8.21 4.14
CA ASP A 44 -8.28 -7.66 3.38
C ASP A 44 -7.40 -6.70 4.20
N ALA A 45 -7.85 -6.38 5.42
CA ALA A 45 -7.08 -5.63 6.42
C ALA A 45 -6.06 -6.49 7.19
N PHE A 46 -5.91 -7.79 6.92
CA PHE A 46 -4.94 -8.66 7.61
C PHE A 46 -3.51 -8.07 7.60
N VAL A 47 -3.17 -7.31 6.56
CA VAL A 47 -1.87 -6.63 6.43
C VAL A 47 -1.59 -5.67 7.58
N GLU A 48 -2.60 -5.11 8.21
CA GLU A 48 -2.45 -4.19 9.34
C GLU A 48 -1.92 -4.88 10.61
N HIS A 49 -2.00 -6.20 10.69
CA HIS A 49 -1.46 -7.01 11.79
C HIS A 49 0.01 -7.43 11.58
N ILE A 50 0.60 -7.18 10.40
CA ILE A 50 2.03 -7.47 10.16
C ILE A 50 2.87 -6.58 11.06
N CYS A 51 3.80 -7.18 11.83
CA CYS A 51 4.77 -6.45 12.63
C CYS A 51 5.89 -5.90 11.74
N VAL A 52 6.01 -4.58 11.69
CA VAL A 52 7.05 -3.86 10.91
C VAL A 52 8.11 -3.23 11.80
N ASN A 53 7.84 -3.10 13.11
CA ASN A 53 8.75 -2.56 14.10
C ASN A 53 8.55 -3.24 15.46
N PRO A 54 9.27 -4.33 15.80
CA PRO A 54 9.09 -5.03 17.08
C PRO A 54 9.31 -4.15 18.33
N ALA A 55 10.09 -3.07 18.19
CA ALA A 55 10.30 -2.09 19.26
C ALA A 55 9.25 -0.97 19.29
N GLY A 56 8.38 -0.90 18.29
CA GLY A 56 7.47 0.22 18.02
C GLY A 56 6.29 0.38 18.99
N ALA A 57 5.29 1.11 18.53
CA ALA A 57 4.12 1.49 19.32
C ALA A 57 3.21 0.30 19.66
N ARG A 58 2.48 0.41 20.76
CA ARG A 58 1.37 -0.50 21.09
C ARG A 58 0.04 0.15 20.71
N LEU A 59 -0.80 -0.59 20.05
CA LEU A 59 -2.17 -0.21 19.75
C LEU A 59 -3.08 -1.36 20.18
N GLU A 60 -4.17 -1.04 20.86
CA GLU A 60 -5.14 -2.05 21.31
C GLU A 60 -5.74 -2.81 20.11
N GLY A 61 -5.86 -4.12 20.23
CA GLY A 61 -6.34 -5.00 19.16
C GLY A 61 -5.30 -5.36 18.08
N TYR A 62 -4.07 -4.81 18.15
CA TYR A 62 -3.02 -5.06 17.17
C TYR A 62 -1.71 -5.51 17.81
N PRO A 63 -0.88 -6.30 17.10
CA PRO A 63 0.47 -6.59 17.56
C PRO A 63 1.28 -5.32 17.77
N LYS A 64 2.19 -5.35 18.75
CA LYS A 64 3.14 -4.25 18.97
C LYS A 64 3.95 -4.00 17.69
N GLY A 65 4.07 -2.72 17.28
CA GLY A 65 4.80 -2.33 16.09
C GLY A 65 4.20 -2.86 14.79
N SER A 66 2.90 -3.11 14.77
CA SER A 66 2.16 -3.53 13.57
C SER A 66 2.04 -2.39 12.55
N VAL A 67 1.73 -2.73 11.31
CA VAL A 67 1.41 -1.77 10.24
C VAL A 67 0.37 -0.75 10.73
N ARG A 68 -0.69 -1.20 11.41
CA ARG A 68 -1.72 -0.29 11.96
C ARG A 68 -1.14 0.70 12.95
N ALA A 69 -0.25 0.24 13.85
CA ALA A 69 0.34 1.06 14.90
C ALA A 69 1.43 2.01 14.40
N GLU A 70 2.09 1.69 13.28
CA GLU A 70 3.27 2.41 12.80
C GLU A 70 3.02 3.22 11.53
N LEU A 71 2.22 2.69 10.58
CA LEU A 71 2.09 3.21 9.23
C LEU A 71 0.71 3.78 8.91
N SER A 72 -0.31 3.59 9.76
CA SER A 72 -1.61 4.23 9.51
C SER A 72 -1.48 5.76 9.45
N ALA A 73 -2.39 6.45 8.74
CA ALA A 73 -2.38 7.91 8.68
C ALA A 73 -2.34 8.54 10.07
N ALA A 74 -3.12 8.01 11.02
CA ALA A 74 -3.15 8.49 12.39
C ALA A 74 -1.82 8.29 13.14
N ALA A 75 -1.15 7.13 12.93
CA ALA A 75 0.15 6.84 13.55
C ALA A 75 1.23 7.78 13.02
N VAL A 76 1.32 7.95 11.71
CA VAL A 76 2.29 8.84 11.06
C VAL A 76 2.01 10.31 11.43
N ALA A 77 0.74 10.73 11.39
CA ALA A 77 0.32 12.06 11.85
C ALA A 77 0.71 12.32 13.31
N GLY A 78 0.61 11.30 14.17
CA GLY A 78 1.06 11.38 15.56
C GLY A 78 2.55 11.69 15.70
N LYS A 79 3.40 11.11 14.84
CA LYS A 79 4.85 11.36 14.80
C LYS A 79 5.18 12.79 14.31
N ILE A 80 4.38 13.33 13.39
CA ILE A 80 4.58 14.66 12.79
C ILE A 80 4.00 15.77 13.66
N ARG A 81 2.92 15.53 14.38
CA ARG A 81 2.17 16.51 15.17
C ARG A 81 3.02 17.47 16.03
N PRO A 82 4.11 17.02 16.70
CA PRO A 82 4.91 17.92 17.56
C PRO A 82 5.58 19.08 16.82
N PHE A 83 5.81 18.95 15.51
CA PHE A 83 6.50 19.96 14.69
C PHE A 83 5.70 20.35 13.43
N PHE A 84 4.43 19.95 13.34
CA PHE A 84 3.56 20.33 12.23
C PHE A 84 3.14 21.79 12.36
N SER A 85 3.76 22.66 11.57
CA SER A 85 3.46 24.10 11.55
C SER A 85 3.89 24.71 10.22
N GLU A 86 3.39 25.91 9.93
CA GLU A 86 3.78 26.69 8.76
C GLU A 86 5.29 27.04 8.74
N GLU A 87 5.94 27.11 9.92
CA GLU A 87 7.36 27.40 10.04
C GLU A 87 8.27 26.18 9.85
N GLN A 88 7.89 25.02 10.45
CA GLN A 88 8.74 23.83 10.47
C GLN A 88 8.49 22.86 9.31
N THR A 89 7.25 22.83 8.81
CA THR A 89 6.82 21.95 7.71
C THR A 89 5.98 22.72 6.69
N PRO A 90 6.49 23.81 6.10
CA PRO A 90 5.71 24.71 5.27
C PRO A 90 5.06 24.03 4.09
N THR A 91 5.77 23.10 3.42
CA THR A 91 5.26 22.39 2.24
C THR A 91 4.13 21.45 2.62
N LEU A 92 4.31 20.64 3.68
CA LEU A 92 3.26 19.75 4.16
C LEU A 92 2.08 20.54 4.70
N TYR A 93 2.34 21.61 5.47
CA TYR A 93 1.29 22.44 6.06
C TYR A 93 0.39 23.06 4.98
N ALA A 94 0.98 23.62 3.94
CA ALA A 94 0.25 24.16 2.79
C ALA A 94 -0.52 23.08 2.01
N ALA A 95 0.12 21.92 1.74
CA ALA A 95 -0.50 20.82 1.00
C ALA A 95 -1.73 20.23 1.71
N LEU A 96 -1.72 20.23 3.05
CA LEU A 96 -2.82 19.73 3.88
C LEU A 96 -3.79 20.85 4.33
N GLU A 97 -3.55 22.11 3.92
CA GLU A 97 -4.35 23.27 4.36
C GLU A 97 -4.41 23.39 5.89
N GLY A 98 -3.31 23.04 6.59
CA GLY A 98 -3.22 23.05 8.04
C GLY A 98 -3.94 21.89 8.74
N ASP A 99 -4.55 20.98 8.01
CA ASP A 99 -5.30 19.84 8.56
C ASP A 99 -4.52 18.52 8.41
N LEU A 100 -3.83 18.11 9.49
CA LEU A 100 -3.04 16.89 9.52
C LEU A 100 -3.86 15.59 9.34
N SER A 101 -5.18 15.64 9.48
CA SER A 101 -6.06 14.49 9.22
C SER A 101 -6.12 14.10 7.75
N ARG A 102 -5.72 14.99 6.85
CA ARG A 102 -5.65 14.79 5.39
C ARG A 102 -4.32 14.15 4.94
N LEU A 103 -3.45 13.78 5.88
CA LEU A 103 -2.15 13.17 5.58
C LEU A 103 -2.31 11.89 4.77
N THR A 104 -1.57 11.80 3.68
CA THR A 104 -1.43 10.61 2.84
C THR A 104 0.03 10.21 2.72
N PRO A 105 0.34 8.95 2.36
CA PRO A 105 1.72 8.54 2.08
C PRO A 105 2.40 9.40 1.01
N ALA A 106 1.67 9.75 -0.06
CA ALA A 106 2.21 10.60 -1.12
C ALA A 106 2.53 12.02 -0.65
N SER A 107 1.63 12.65 0.14
CA SER A 107 1.86 14.01 0.65
C SER A 107 3.06 14.07 1.62
N LEU A 108 3.28 13.01 2.41
CA LEU A 108 4.47 12.92 3.25
C LEU A 108 5.75 12.85 2.42
N LEU A 109 5.81 11.95 1.42
CA LEU A 109 7.01 11.77 0.61
C LEU A 109 7.33 13.04 -0.20
N ALA A 110 6.33 13.65 -0.83
CA ALA A 110 6.51 14.89 -1.59
C ALA A 110 7.01 16.05 -0.71
N ALA A 111 6.44 16.22 0.48
CA ALA A 111 6.85 17.30 1.38
C ALA A 111 8.24 17.05 2.00
N ALA A 112 8.62 15.80 2.25
CA ALA A 112 9.93 15.47 2.82
C ALA A 112 11.11 15.83 1.91
N GLU A 113 10.87 16.06 0.61
CA GLU A 113 11.92 16.56 -0.30
C GLU A 113 12.39 17.96 0.04
N THR A 114 11.53 18.79 0.64
CA THR A 114 11.80 20.20 0.97
C THR A 114 11.75 20.49 2.45
N ASP A 115 10.86 19.86 3.20
CA ASP A 115 10.71 20.04 4.63
C ASP A 115 11.65 19.08 5.39
N THR A 116 12.88 19.53 5.66
CA THR A 116 13.93 18.69 6.27
C THR A 116 13.53 18.07 7.63
N ALA A 117 12.62 18.70 8.36
CA ALA A 117 12.07 18.16 9.61
C ALA A 117 11.28 16.86 9.41
N LEU A 118 10.75 16.62 8.20
CA LEU A 118 9.99 15.42 7.86
C LEU A 118 10.87 14.23 7.45
N GLN A 119 12.12 14.46 7.01
CA GLN A 119 12.97 13.40 6.49
C GLN A 119 13.11 12.19 7.41
N PRO A 120 13.37 12.36 8.73
CA PRO A 120 13.48 11.19 9.63
C PRO A 120 12.20 10.36 9.69
N VAL A 121 11.02 11.02 9.65
CA VAL A 121 9.73 10.32 9.66
C VAL A 121 9.47 9.64 8.34
N ALA A 122 9.78 10.29 7.22
CA ALA A 122 9.63 9.71 5.89
C ALA A 122 10.55 8.49 5.70
N ASP A 123 11.82 8.59 6.08
CA ASP A 123 12.79 7.50 6.01
C ASP A 123 12.36 6.29 6.85
N GLU A 124 11.92 6.53 8.09
CA GLU A 124 11.39 5.48 8.95
C GLU A 124 10.15 4.83 8.34
N THR A 125 9.23 5.65 7.82
CA THR A 125 7.99 5.18 7.17
C THR A 125 8.32 4.31 5.95
N ILE A 126 9.25 4.74 5.08
CA ILE A 126 9.67 3.94 3.92
C ILE A 126 10.31 2.62 4.36
N LYS A 127 11.19 2.62 5.38
CA LYS A 127 11.79 1.39 5.88
C LYS A 127 10.75 0.40 6.40
N GLN A 128 9.81 0.86 7.20
CA GLN A 128 8.72 0.03 7.73
C GLN A 128 7.80 -0.45 6.61
N PHE A 129 7.55 0.40 5.60
CA PHE A 129 6.81 0.03 4.39
C PHE A 129 7.52 -1.08 3.62
N CYS A 130 8.85 -0.99 3.44
CA CYS A 130 9.64 -2.06 2.82
C CYS A 130 9.57 -3.38 3.59
N VAL A 131 9.55 -3.37 4.93
CA VAL A 131 9.36 -4.59 5.74
C VAL A 131 8.00 -5.23 5.45
N MET A 132 6.92 -4.43 5.40
CA MET A 132 5.59 -4.92 5.04
C MET A 132 5.56 -5.52 3.63
N LEU A 133 6.08 -4.77 2.64
CA LEU A 133 6.11 -5.24 1.24
C LEU A 133 6.91 -6.54 1.10
N HIS A 134 8.08 -6.63 1.75
CA HIS A 134 8.92 -7.83 1.71
C HIS A 134 8.24 -9.03 2.38
N THR A 135 7.53 -8.79 3.48
CA THR A 135 6.73 -9.84 4.12
C THR A 135 5.68 -10.41 3.17
N LEU A 136 4.97 -9.53 2.46
CA LEU A 136 3.98 -9.95 1.46
C LEU A 136 4.63 -10.65 0.27
N TYR A 137 5.77 -10.14 -0.21
CA TYR A 137 6.56 -10.72 -1.28
C TYR A 137 6.96 -12.17 -0.98
N CYS A 138 7.54 -12.40 0.20
CA CYS A 138 7.98 -13.74 0.61
C CYS A 138 6.81 -14.67 0.93
N LEU A 139 5.77 -14.19 1.63
CA LEU A 139 4.66 -15.01 2.09
C LEU A 139 3.83 -15.56 0.92
N TYR A 140 3.67 -14.77 -0.13
CA TYR A 140 2.85 -15.13 -1.29
C TYR A 140 3.67 -15.49 -2.53
N PHE A 141 5.01 -15.56 -2.42
CA PHE A 141 5.90 -15.77 -3.57
C PHE A 141 5.55 -14.85 -4.74
N ALA A 142 5.29 -13.58 -4.41
CA ALA A 142 4.73 -12.64 -5.35
C ALA A 142 5.75 -12.23 -6.42
N GLU A 143 5.41 -12.36 -7.69
CA GLU A 143 6.20 -11.80 -8.78
C GLU A 143 6.04 -10.28 -8.87
N HIS A 144 4.85 -9.78 -8.49
CA HIS A 144 4.55 -8.36 -8.44
C HIS A 144 3.77 -7.96 -7.19
N ILE A 145 4.13 -6.79 -6.64
CA ILE A 145 3.35 -6.06 -5.64
C ILE A 145 2.83 -4.79 -6.29
N ASN A 146 1.54 -4.78 -6.56
CA ASN A 146 0.84 -3.68 -7.21
C ASN A 146 0.39 -2.65 -6.17
N LEU A 147 0.97 -1.45 -6.18
CA LEU A 147 0.59 -0.34 -5.30
C LEU A 147 -0.56 0.45 -5.93
N TYR A 148 -1.65 0.63 -5.19
CA TYR A 148 -2.86 1.29 -5.66
C TYR A 148 -3.45 2.25 -4.61
N GLY A 149 -3.99 3.40 -5.04
CA GLY A 149 -4.68 4.35 -4.15
C GLY A 149 -3.76 5.20 -3.26
N PHE A 150 -2.44 5.04 -3.37
CA PHE A 150 -1.47 5.78 -2.56
C PHE A 150 -1.24 7.22 -3.03
N GLY A 151 -1.64 7.56 -4.26
CA GLY A 151 -1.30 8.82 -4.90
C GLY A 151 0.20 8.93 -5.27
N PHE A 152 0.93 7.82 -5.29
CA PHE A 152 2.35 7.81 -5.62
C PHE A 152 2.59 8.17 -7.08
N THR A 153 3.63 8.97 -7.30
CA THR A 153 4.20 9.27 -8.60
C THR A 153 5.30 8.27 -8.97
N PRO A 154 5.78 8.24 -10.21
CA PRO A 154 6.96 7.46 -10.58
C PRO A 154 8.20 7.78 -9.72
N GLU A 155 8.39 9.04 -9.33
CA GLU A 155 9.49 9.47 -8.46
C GLU A 155 9.38 8.86 -7.06
N HIS A 156 8.19 8.84 -6.47
CA HIS A 156 7.92 8.15 -5.20
C HIS A 156 8.21 6.64 -5.32
N LEU A 157 7.83 6.02 -6.44
CA LEU A 157 8.15 4.61 -6.69
C LEU A 157 9.66 4.36 -6.70
N GLU A 158 10.43 5.23 -7.34
CA GLU A 158 11.89 5.09 -7.39
C GLU A 158 12.52 5.27 -6.00
N GLN A 159 12.02 6.17 -5.16
CA GLN A 159 12.44 6.29 -3.76
C GLN A 159 12.18 4.99 -2.98
N ILE A 160 10.97 4.43 -3.12
CA ILE A 160 10.58 3.17 -2.48
C ILE A 160 11.46 2.02 -2.98
N ARG A 161 11.67 1.91 -4.30
CA ARG A 161 12.51 0.87 -4.91
C ARG A 161 13.98 0.96 -4.47
N LYS A 162 14.50 2.17 -4.34
CA LYS A 162 15.85 2.39 -3.82
C LYS A 162 15.98 1.82 -2.41
N ALA A 163 15.08 2.20 -1.51
CA ALA A 163 15.07 1.67 -0.14
C ALA A 163 14.83 0.15 -0.10
N ALA A 164 13.94 -0.37 -0.95
CA ALA A 164 13.69 -1.80 -1.07
C ALA A 164 14.91 -2.58 -1.58
N ALA A 165 15.67 -2.02 -2.53
CA ALA A 165 16.89 -2.63 -3.03
C ALA A 165 17.99 -2.69 -1.97
N GLU A 166 18.13 -1.64 -1.16
CA GLU A 166 19.02 -1.60 -0.01
C GLU A 166 18.59 -2.59 1.09
N PHE A 167 17.28 -2.76 1.28
CA PHE A 167 16.71 -3.63 2.31
C PHE A 167 16.82 -5.13 1.97
N ALA A 168 16.42 -5.55 0.75
CA ALA A 168 16.27 -6.96 0.39
C ALA A 168 16.72 -7.31 -1.05
N GLY A 169 17.39 -6.38 -1.74
CA GLY A 169 17.97 -6.65 -3.05
C GLY A 169 17.12 -6.20 -4.23
N LYS A 170 17.74 -6.26 -5.42
CA LYS A 170 17.17 -5.68 -6.64
C LYS A 170 15.91 -6.40 -7.14
N ASP A 171 15.84 -7.72 -7.02
CA ASP A 171 14.71 -8.51 -7.50
C ASP A 171 13.42 -8.13 -6.75
N PHE A 172 13.52 -7.99 -5.43
CA PHE A 172 12.42 -7.49 -4.61
C PHE A 172 12.00 -6.07 -5.01
N ALA A 173 12.97 -5.17 -5.20
CA ALA A 173 12.67 -3.80 -5.60
C ALA A 173 11.94 -3.72 -6.96
N GLN A 174 12.33 -4.56 -7.93
CA GLN A 174 11.71 -4.62 -9.24
C GLN A 174 10.29 -5.20 -9.20
N ALA A 175 9.99 -6.06 -8.24
CA ALA A 175 8.66 -6.61 -8.04
C ALA A 175 7.62 -5.54 -7.60
N ILE A 176 8.07 -4.39 -7.07
CA ILE A 176 7.18 -3.31 -6.63
C ILE A 176 6.82 -2.44 -7.83
N ILE A 177 5.53 -2.35 -8.17
CA ILE A 177 5.05 -1.57 -9.31
C ILE A 177 3.85 -0.70 -8.92
N LEU A 178 3.68 0.42 -9.61
CA LEU A 178 2.44 1.19 -9.52
C LEU A 178 1.38 0.49 -10.35
N CYS A 179 0.20 0.31 -9.78
CA CYS A 179 -0.92 -0.25 -10.52
C CYS A 179 -1.29 0.69 -11.68
N PRO A 180 -1.31 0.23 -12.93
CA PRO A 180 -1.59 1.07 -14.10
C PRO A 180 -3.05 1.50 -14.18
N ILE A 181 -3.92 0.93 -13.34
CA ILE A 181 -5.35 1.21 -13.38
C ILE A 181 -5.64 2.45 -12.56
N GLY A 182 -6.07 3.51 -13.25
CA GLY A 182 -6.49 4.76 -12.60
C GLY A 182 -7.79 4.62 -11.82
N GLU A 183 -8.03 5.54 -10.89
CA GLU A 183 -9.20 5.55 -9.98
C GLU A 183 -10.56 5.47 -10.69
N ARG A 184 -10.67 6.00 -11.91
CA ARG A 184 -11.89 5.93 -12.73
C ARG A 184 -12.36 4.50 -13.06
N TYR A 185 -11.53 3.49 -12.83
CA TYR A 185 -11.86 2.09 -13.10
C TYR A 185 -12.27 1.29 -11.86
N HIS A 186 -12.41 1.92 -10.69
CA HIS A 186 -12.87 1.25 -9.48
C HIS A 186 -14.18 0.48 -9.66
N PHE A 187 -15.15 1.09 -10.37
CA PHE A 187 -16.44 0.47 -10.63
C PHE A 187 -16.35 -0.77 -11.54
N LEU A 188 -15.34 -0.83 -12.42
CA LEU A 188 -15.15 -1.97 -13.32
C LEU A 188 -14.69 -3.22 -12.59
N SER A 189 -13.96 -3.10 -11.48
CA SER A 189 -13.44 -4.25 -10.74
C SER A 189 -14.55 -5.12 -10.16
N GLY A 190 -15.62 -4.52 -9.64
CA GLY A 190 -16.81 -5.23 -9.18
C GLY A 190 -17.54 -5.96 -10.31
N CYS A 191 -17.78 -5.25 -11.42
CA CYS A 191 -18.43 -5.84 -12.60
C CYS A 191 -17.62 -6.99 -13.19
N THR A 192 -16.30 -6.84 -13.29
CA THR A 192 -15.43 -7.88 -13.85
C THR A 192 -15.34 -9.08 -12.91
N TYR A 193 -15.33 -8.89 -11.59
CA TYR A 193 -15.40 -9.98 -10.63
C TYR A 193 -16.71 -10.76 -10.75
N LEU A 194 -17.85 -10.08 -10.90
CA LEU A 194 -19.15 -10.72 -11.11
C LEU A 194 -19.21 -11.51 -12.43
N ILE A 195 -18.66 -10.94 -13.50
CA ILE A 195 -18.58 -11.64 -14.80
C ILE A 195 -17.70 -12.88 -14.67
N GLN A 196 -16.52 -12.75 -14.07
CA GLN A 196 -15.59 -13.87 -13.92
C GLN A 196 -16.16 -14.98 -13.03
N THR A 197 -16.71 -14.66 -11.88
CA THR A 197 -17.29 -15.64 -10.96
C THR A 197 -18.62 -16.17 -11.42
N GLY A 198 -19.50 -15.33 -11.96
CA GLY A 198 -20.83 -15.69 -12.39
C GLY A 198 -20.86 -16.43 -13.75
N PHE A 199 -20.10 -15.94 -14.71
CA PHE A 199 -20.14 -16.49 -16.08
C PHE A 199 -19.04 -17.53 -16.33
N TYR A 200 -17.79 -17.24 -15.99
CA TYR A 200 -16.67 -18.12 -16.33
C TYR A 200 -16.48 -19.26 -15.33
N GLN A 201 -16.58 -18.99 -14.03
CA GLN A 201 -16.35 -20.04 -13.02
C GLN A 201 -17.61 -20.85 -12.69
N ARG A 202 -18.79 -20.27 -12.79
CA ARG A 202 -20.08 -20.93 -12.48
C ARG A 202 -20.92 -21.27 -13.72
N GLY A 203 -20.37 -21.14 -14.93
CA GLY A 203 -21.04 -21.54 -16.16
C GLY A 203 -22.17 -20.62 -16.61
N GLY A 204 -22.25 -19.41 -16.12
CA GLY A 204 -23.20 -18.41 -16.61
C GLY A 204 -24.67 -18.65 -16.22
N LEU A 205 -24.96 -19.68 -15.46
CA LEU A 205 -26.32 -20.01 -15.07
C LEU A 205 -26.56 -19.58 -13.61
N CYS A 206 -27.36 -18.54 -13.47
CA CYS A 206 -28.15 -18.32 -12.25
C CYS A 206 -29.22 -19.39 -12.22
N SER A 207 -29.01 -20.45 -11.44
CA SER A 207 -30.08 -21.35 -11.02
C SER A 207 -30.86 -20.72 -9.89
#